data_3376566b78f989979fc46b5f4d9cf44a
#
_entry.id   3376566b78f989979fc46b5f4d9cf44a
#
_cell.length_a   1.000
_cell.length_b   1.000
_cell.length_c   1.000
_cell.angle_alpha   90.00
_cell.angle_beta   90.00
_cell.angle_gamma   90.00
#
_symmetry.space_group_name_H-M   'P 1'
#
loop_
_entity.id
_entity.type
_entity.pdbx_description
1 polymer ?
#
loop_
_entity_poly.entity_id
_entity_poly.type
_entity_poly.pdbx_seq_one_letter_code
_entity_poly.pdbx_strand_id
1 'polypeptide(L)'
;MHINLNTSVGNLHALKYGNDANKPTIVFLHESLGCAELWRDFPKKLGTLVTCNVLVYDRLGYGKSNPFTTLKRGNDYLEIEADILIEVLKVCNIDKTILFGHSDGGSIALLAAAKYPSHIMGVITEGAHIFVEDITLNGIEEAVKAWHRTNLKEKLQKYHGEKTEALFWAWAKTWLSDDFKSWNIENFLPHIKCPVLAIQGEKDQYGSDGQVNGIINEVSGEATQLIISSVGHTPHKEAREIVLEHSTSFINTLIADC
;
A
#
# COMPACT_ATOMS: atom_id res chain seq x y z
N MET A 1 1.47 -18.81 6.77
CA MET A 1 0.27 -19.26 7.49
C MET A 1 -0.87 -18.30 7.18
N HIS A 2 -2.08 -18.80 6.89
CA HIS A 2 -3.29 -17.98 6.77
C HIS A 2 -3.87 -17.73 8.15
N ILE A 3 -4.28 -16.50 8.43
CA ILE A 3 -4.92 -16.10 9.68
C ILE A 3 -6.12 -15.19 9.39
N ASN A 4 -7.08 -15.17 10.30
CA ASN A 4 -8.20 -14.23 10.28
C ASN A 4 -8.03 -13.26 11.45
N LEU A 5 -8.15 -11.97 11.16
CA LEU A 5 -8.01 -10.88 12.11
C LEU A 5 -9.40 -10.32 12.42
N ASN A 6 -9.82 -10.40 13.65
CA ASN A 6 -11.10 -9.85 14.09
C ASN A 6 -10.88 -8.37 14.45
N THR A 7 -11.38 -7.47 13.63
CA THR A 7 -11.26 -6.02 13.78
C THR A 7 -12.63 -5.37 13.95
N SER A 8 -12.63 -4.09 14.28
CA SER A 8 -13.87 -3.28 14.43
C SER A 8 -14.68 -3.21 13.13
N VAL A 9 -14.01 -3.33 11.97
CA VAL A 9 -14.65 -3.28 10.65
C VAL A 9 -15.09 -4.65 10.13
N GLY A 10 -14.71 -5.75 10.80
CA GLY A 10 -15.01 -7.12 10.43
C GLY A 10 -13.79 -8.03 10.39
N ASN A 11 -13.96 -9.24 9.85
CA ASN A 11 -12.87 -10.20 9.73
C ASN A 11 -12.01 -9.88 8.48
N LEU A 12 -10.72 -9.64 8.72
CA LEU A 12 -9.73 -9.45 7.67
C LEU A 12 -8.87 -10.71 7.53
N HIS A 13 -8.66 -11.14 6.30
CA HIS A 13 -7.77 -12.25 5.99
C HIS A 13 -6.33 -11.75 5.89
N ALA A 14 -5.38 -12.52 6.44
CA ALA A 14 -3.96 -12.19 6.33
C ALA A 14 -3.07 -13.43 6.11
N LEU A 15 -1.90 -13.18 5.54
CA LEU A 15 -0.78 -14.11 5.42
C LEU A 15 0.32 -13.68 6.38
N LYS A 16 0.77 -14.58 7.23
CA LYS A 16 1.88 -14.34 8.16
C LYS A 16 3.05 -15.29 7.85
N TYR A 17 4.27 -14.72 7.79
CA TYR A 17 5.52 -15.45 7.67
C TYR A 17 6.47 -15.02 8.80
N GLY A 18 7.01 -15.98 9.53
CA GLY A 18 7.72 -15.73 10.79
C GLY A 18 6.80 -15.46 11.97
N ASN A 19 7.33 -15.60 13.17
CA ASN A 19 6.63 -15.33 14.44
C ASN A 19 7.63 -15.10 15.57
N ASP A 20 8.76 -14.47 15.29
CA ASP A 20 9.77 -14.13 16.29
C ASP A 20 9.44 -12.76 16.89
N ALA A 21 9.06 -12.72 18.17
CA ALA A 21 8.68 -11.49 18.86
C ALA A 21 9.82 -10.45 18.97
N ASN A 22 11.06 -10.88 18.80
CA ASN A 22 12.23 -9.98 18.86
C ASN A 22 12.54 -9.31 17.53
N LYS A 23 11.86 -9.72 16.43
CA LYS A 23 12.10 -9.20 15.09
C LYS A 23 11.03 -8.22 14.66
N PRO A 24 11.40 -7.15 13.93
CA PRO A 24 10.42 -6.29 13.31
C PRO A 24 9.57 -7.05 12.29
N THR A 25 8.39 -6.52 12.02
CA THR A 25 7.48 -7.08 11.03
C THR A 25 7.35 -6.13 9.85
N ILE A 26 7.56 -6.63 8.63
CA ILE A 26 7.21 -5.90 7.41
C ILE A 26 5.74 -6.14 7.14
N VAL A 27 4.95 -5.06 7.09
CA VAL A 27 3.53 -5.11 6.77
C VAL A 27 3.30 -4.60 5.35
N PHE A 28 2.72 -5.46 4.51
CA PHE A 28 2.44 -5.15 3.10
C PHE A 28 1.01 -4.67 2.92
N LEU A 29 0.87 -3.53 2.25
CA LEU A 29 -0.39 -2.83 1.96
C LEU A 29 -0.62 -2.80 0.45
N HIS A 30 -1.66 -3.50 0.00
CA HIS A 30 -1.94 -3.67 -1.42
C HIS A 30 -2.61 -2.43 -2.05
N GLU A 31 -2.53 -2.34 -3.37
CA GLU A 31 -3.15 -1.33 -4.22
C GLU A 31 -4.69 -1.43 -4.26
N SER A 32 -5.33 -0.49 -4.97
CA SER A 32 -6.80 -0.33 -5.07
C SER A 32 -7.56 -1.53 -5.60
N LEU A 33 -6.95 -2.34 -6.45
CA LEU A 33 -7.54 -3.56 -7.03
C LEU A 33 -6.81 -4.83 -6.58
N GLY A 34 -5.90 -4.68 -5.60
CA GLY A 34 -5.02 -5.72 -5.10
C GLY A 34 -5.59 -6.55 -3.96
N CYS A 35 -4.79 -7.52 -3.57
CA CYS A 35 -5.00 -8.33 -2.37
C CYS A 35 -3.68 -9.00 -1.95
N ALA A 36 -3.68 -9.65 -0.78
CA ALA A 36 -2.51 -10.34 -0.25
C ALA A 36 -1.92 -11.39 -1.24
N GLU A 37 -2.78 -12.09 -1.98
CA GLU A 37 -2.37 -13.14 -2.91
C GLU A 37 -1.65 -12.57 -4.16
N LEU A 38 -1.95 -11.34 -4.56
CA LEU A 38 -1.35 -10.69 -5.73
C LEU A 38 0.12 -10.26 -5.53
N TRP A 39 0.59 -10.18 -4.29
CA TRP A 39 2.00 -10.01 -3.96
C TRP A 39 2.85 -11.26 -4.25
N ARG A 40 2.20 -12.44 -4.41
CA ARG A 40 2.82 -13.73 -4.64
C ARG A 40 3.85 -14.05 -3.55
N ASP A 41 5.08 -14.41 -3.94
CA ASP A 41 6.17 -14.75 -3.02
C ASP A 41 7.06 -13.57 -2.63
N PHE A 42 6.83 -12.37 -3.21
CA PHE A 42 7.66 -11.17 -2.96
C PHE A 42 7.79 -10.84 -1.46
N PRO A 43 6.69 -10.78 -0.67
CA PRO A 43 6.78 -10.49 0.76
C PRO A 43 7.61 -11.51 1.53
N LYS A 44 7.42 -12.79 1.23
CA LYS A 44 8.18 -13.88 1.86
C LYS A 44 9.66 -13.79 1.51
N LYS A 45 9.99 -13.51 0.24
CA LYS A 45 11.39 -13.38 -0.23
C LYS A 45 12.07 -12.22 0.48
N LEU A 46 11.45 -11.03 0.51
CA LEU A 46 12.00 -9.86 1.20
C LEU A 46 12.21 -10.14 2.69
N GLY A 47 11.19 -10.65 3.40
CA GLY A 47 11.30 -10.97 4.82
C GLY A 47 12.41 -11.97 5.13
N THR A 48 12.68 -12.93 4.22
CA THR A 48 13.78 -13.88 4.37
C THR A 48 15.15 -13.20 4.20
N LEU A 49 15.28 -12.29 3.21
CA LEU A 49 16.53 -11.56 2.95
C LEU A 49 16.95 -10.67 4.13
N VAL A 50 16.00 -10.03 4.78
CA VAL A 50 16.24 -9.10 5.92
C VAL A 50 15.98 -9.72 7.29
N THR A 51 15.66 -11.00 7.34
CA THR A 51 15.40 -11.75 8.59
C THR A 51 14.28 -11.14 9.45
N CYS A 52 13.26 -10.53 8.83
CA CYS A 52 12.08 -9.95 9.48
C CYS A 52 10.87 -10.90 9.44
N ASN A 53 9.92 -10.71 10.35
CA ASN A 53 8.57 -11.24 10.18
C ASN A 53 7.87 -10.50 9.04
N VAL A 54 6.80 -11.11 8.51
CA VAL A 54 6.00 -10.51 7.44
C VAL A 54 4.52 -10.69 7.72
N LEU A 55 3.75 -9.64 7.54
CA LEU A 55 2.29 -9.66 7.49
C LEU A 55 1.82 -9.05 6.17
N VAL A 56 0.92 -9.74 5.49
CA VAL A 56 0.23 -9.24 4.29
C VAL A 56 -1.25 -9.45 4.52
N TYR A 57 -2.05 -8.40 4.52
CA TYR A 57 -3.48 -8.57 4.76
C TYR A 57 -4.34 -8.01 3.63
N ASP A 58 -5.52 -8.59 3.47
CA ASP A 58 -6.56 -8.08 2.60
C ASP A 58 -7.35 -7.01 3.35
N ARG A 59 -7.41 -5.78 2.84
CA ARG A 59 -8.27 -4.73 3.38
C ARG A 59 -9.74 -5.16 3.33
N LEU A 60 -10.61 -4.52 4.09
CA LEU A 60 -12.05 -4.79 4.04
C LEU A 60 -12.58 -4.63 2.61
N GLY A 61 -13.38 -5.59 2.15
CA GLY A 61 -13.91 -5.62 0.79
C GLY A 61 -13.00 -6.29 -0.24
N TYR A 62 -11.76 -6.59 0.11
CA TYR A 62 -10.76 -7.16 -0.81
C TYR A 62 -10.47 -8.63 -0.51
N GLY A 63 -9.85 -9.31 -1.48
CA GLY A 63 -9.35 -10.67 -1.33
C GLY A 63 -10.30 -11.61 -0.62
N LYS A 64 -9.87 -12.18 0.49
CA LYS A 64 -10.64 -13.10 1.35
C LYS A 64 -11.24 -12.45 2.60
N SER A 65 -11.05 -11.13 2.77
CA SER A 65 -11.68 -10.36 3.85
C SER A 65 -13.19 -10.21 3.66
N ASN A 66 -13.90 -9.83 4.73
CA ASN A 66 -15.33 -9.56 4.66
C ASN A 66 -15.64 -8.51 3.59
N PRO A 67 -16.86 -8.54 2.99
CA PRO A 67 -17.29 -7.52 2.05
C PRO A 67 -17.41 -6.14 2.71
N PHE A 68 -17.44 -5.08 1.89
CA PHE A 68 -17.74 -3.74 2.36
C PHE A 68 -19.09 -3.67 3.07
N THR A 69 -19.15 -2.91 4.15
CA THR A 69 -20.42 -2.56 4.81
C THR A 69 -21.11 -1.38 4.12
N THR A 70 -20.35 -0.53 3.42
CA THR A 70 -20.84 0.56 2.58
C THR A 70 -19.91 0.74 1.38
N LEU A 71 -20.49 1.06 0.21
CA LEU A 71 -19.71 1.36 -1.00
C LEU A 71 -19.35 2.84 -1.13
N LYS A 72 -20.00 3.70 -0.33
CA LYS A 72 -19.69 5.13 -0.33
C LYS A 72 -18.44 5.36 0.51
N ARG A 73 -17.41 5.90 -0.11
CA ARG A 73 -16.15 6.33 0.53
C ARG A 73 -16.14 7.85 0.63
N GLY A 74 -15.70 8.38 1.78
CA GLY A 74 -15.40 9.80 1.96
C GLY A 74 -14.02 10.14 1.40
N ASN A 75 -13.69 11.43 1.41
CA ASN A 75 -12.35 11.90 1.03
C ASN A 75 -11.25 11.41 2.00
N ASP A 76 -11.65 11.00 3.18
CA ASP A 76 -10.82 10.51 4.28
C ASP A 76 -10.65 8.98 4.30
N TYR A 77 -11.10 8.26 3.25
CA TYR A 77 -11.11 6.80 3.30
C TYR A 77 -9.70 6.18 3.47
N LEU A 78 -8.65 6.81 2.92
CA LEU A 78 -7.27 6.33 3.10
C LEU A 78 -6.75 6.61 4.50
N GLU A 79 -7.21 7.69 5.15
CA GLU A 79 -6.92 7.97 6.56
C GLU A 79 -7.60 6.96 7.49
N ILE A 80 -8.86 6.58 7.18
CA ILE A 80 -9.58 5.51 7.90
C ILE A 80 -8.86 4.17 7.75
N GLU A 81 -8.38 3.85 6.55
CA GLU A 81 -7.57 2.63 6.33
C GLU A 81 -6.26 2.64 7.12
N ALA A 82 -5.63 3.81 7.31
CA ALA A 82 -4.47 3.96 8.18
C ALA A 82 -4.82 3.69 9.66
N ASP A 83 -5.99 4.10 10.13
CA ASP A 83 -6.48 3.81 11.48
C ASP A 83 -6.76 2.30 11.66
N ILE A 84 -7.37 1.66 10.65
CA ILE A 84 -7.60 0.22 10.63
C ILE A 84 -6.27 -0.56 10.64
N LEU A 85 -5.25 -0.08 9.93
CA LEU A 85 -3.90 -0.68 9.98
C LEU A 85 -3.36 -0.73 11.41
N ILE A 86 -3.52 0.33 12.20
CA ILE A 86 -3.07 0.34 13.60
C ILE A 86 -3.85 -0.66 14.46
N GLU A 87 -5.13 -0.86 14.18
CA GLU A 87 -5.90 -1.92 14.82
C GLU A 87 -5.37 -3.31 14.43
N VAL A 88 -5.06 -3.53 13.15
CA VAL A 88 -4.43 -4.77 12.65
C VAL A 88 -3.11 -5.05 13.37
N LEU A 89 -2.25 -4.04 13.55
CA LEU A 89 -0.99 -4.18 14.31
C LEU A 89 -1.25 -4.62 15.75
N LYS A 90 -2.22 -4.00 16.43
CA LYS A 90 -2.61 -4.34 17.81
C LYS A 90 -3.14 -5.77 17.92
N VAL A 91 -4.05 -6.17 17.02
CA VAL A 91 -4.60 -7.55 16.99
C VAL A 91 -3.50 -8.59 16.75
N CYS A 92 -2.46 -8.24 15.98
CA CYS A 92 -1.34 -9.12 15.70
C CYS A 92 -0.21 -9.06 16.74
N ASN A 93 -0.29 -8.19 17.75
CA ASN A 93 0.77 -7.87 18.72
C ASN A 93 2.09 -7.50 18.02
N ILE A 94 2.02 -6.56 17.08
CA ILE A 94 3.16 -6.04 16.31
C ILE A 94 3.51 -4.65 16.82
N ASP A 95 4.68 -4.51 17.46
CA ASP A 95 5.15 -3.23 18.03
C ASP A 95 6.18 -2.54 17.13
N LYS A 96 7.03 -3.32 16.44
CA LYS A 96 8.08 -2.84 15.54
C LYS A 96 7.68 -3.08 14.10
N THR A 97 7.24 -2.04 13.40
CA THR A 97 6.64 -2.14 12.07
C THR A 97 7.41 -1.39 11.01
N ILE A 98 7.69 -2.06 9.89
CA ILE A 98 8.13 -1.44 8.64
C ILE A 98 6.98 -1.60 7.65
N LEU A 99 6.54 -0.51 7.03
CA LEU A 99 5.44 -0.54 6.06
C LEU A 99 5.99 -0.63 4.64
N PHE A 100 5.39 -1.50 3.84
CA PHE A 100 5.63 -1.60 2.41
C PHE A 100 4.29 -1.44 1.69
N GLY A 101 4.05 -0.30 1.07
CA GLY A 101 2.77 0.03 0.44
C GLY A 101 2.87 0.27 -1.05
N HIS A 102 1.93 -0.29 -1.81
CA HIS A 102 1.80 -0.06 -3.24
C HIS A 102 0.53 0.75 -3.55
N SER A 103 0.67 1.83 -4.32
CA SER A 103 -0.44 2.70 -4.77
C SER A 103 -1.25 3.23 -3.58
N ASP A 104 -2.57 2.97 -3.47
CA ASP A 104 -3.37 3.24 -2.26
C ASP A 104 -2.66 2.79 -0.98
N GLY A 105 -2.05 1.58 -1.01
CA GLY A 105 -1.29 1.05 0.12
C GLY A 105 -0.09 1.92 0.50
N GLY A 106 0.54 2.57 -0.47
CA GLY A 106 1.61 3.54 -0.24
C GLY A 106 1.11 4.80 0.44
N SER A 107 -0.02 5.35 -0.01
CA SER A 107 -0.68 6.50 0.63
C SER A 107 -1.12 6.18 2.06
N ILE A 108 -1.69 4.98 2.28
CA ILE A 108 -2.05 4.49 3.62
C ILE A 108 -0.80 4.37 4.52
N ALA A 109 0.32 3.88 4.00
CA ALA A 109 1.57 3.77 4.75
C ALA A 109 2.11 5.14 5.21
N LEU A 110 2.08 6.14 4.32
CA LEU A 110 2.47 7.52 4.65
C LEU A 110 1.54 8.12 5.72
N LEU A 111 0.22 7.99 5.55
CA LEU A 111 -0.77 8.45 6.51
C LEU A 111 -0.60 7.78 7.89
N ALA A 112 -0.36 6.47 7.93
CA ALA A 112 -0.12 5.75 9.17
C ALA A 112 1.16 6.22 9.86
N ALA A 113 2.25 6.44 9.12
CA ALA A 113 3.50 6.95 9.67
C ALA A 113 3.37 8.37 10.22
N ALA A 114 2.56 9.23 9.56
CA ALA A 114 2.29 10.58 10.02
C ALA A 114 1.42 10.62 11.28
N LYS A 115 0.32 9.83 11.30
CA LYS A 115 -0.64 9.80 12.41
C LYS A 115 -0.12 9.04 13.63
N TYR A 116 0.73 8.03 13.42
CA TYR A 116 1.18 7.10 14.47
C TYR A 116 2.70 6.87 14.45
N PRO A 117 3.51 7.94 14.55
CA PRO A 117 4.97 7.87 14.33
C PRO A 117 5.71 6.93 15.29
N SER A 118 5.17 6.67 16.49
CA SER A 118 5.79 5.76 17.46
C SER A 118 5.68 4.27 17.11
N HIS A 119 4.81 3.90 16.16
CA HIS A 119 4.58 2.51 15.76
C HIS A 119 5.37 2.12 14.52
N ILE A 120 5.85 3.10 13.73
CA ILE A 120 6.42 2.87 12.40
C ILE A 120 7.91 3.20 12.41
N MET A 121 8.74 2.19 12.10
CA MET A 121 10.19 2.31 12.02
C MET A 121 10.68 2.85 10.67
N GLY A 122 9.93 2.59 9.60
CA GLY A 122 10.26 3.05 8.26
C GLY A 122 9.14 2.72 7.27
N VAL A 123 9.13 3.43 6.15
CA VAL A 123 8.14 3.30 5.09
C VAL A 123 8.82 3.06 3.75
N ILE A 124 8.36 2.07 3.01
CA ILE A 124 8.66 1.87 1.59
C ILE A 124 7.36 2.07 0.83
N THR A 125 7.36 2.96 -0.16
CA THR A 125 6.22 3.17 -1.05
C THR A 125 6.58 2.80 -2.48
N GLU A 126 5.63 2.23 -3.22
CA GLU A 126 5.69 2.06 -4.67
C GLU A 126 4.47 2.74 -5.31
N GLY A 127 4.69 3.69 -6.21
CA GLY A 127 3.62 4.37 -6.93
C GLY A 127 2.58 5.00 -6.01
N ALA A 128 2.99 5.53 -4.84
CA ALA A 128 2.08 6.17 -3.90
C ALA A 128 1.57 7.50 -4.42
N HIS A 129 0.35 7.86 -4.02
CA HIS A 129 -0.25 9.15 -4.31
C HIS A 129 -0.31 10.00 -3.02
N ILE A 130 0.00 11.28 -3.16
CA ILE A 130 -0.15 12.28 -2.09
C ILE A 130 -1.14 13.37 -2.48
N PHE A 131 -1.50 13.46 -3.76
CA PHE A 131 -2.57 14.28 -4.32
C PHE A 131 -3.10 13.67 -5.62
N VAL A 132 -4.22 14.18 -6.11
CA VAL A 132 -4.82 13.75 -7.38
C VAL A 132 -4.23 14.53 -8.54
N GLU A 133 -3.87 13.85 -9.63
CA GLU A 133 -3.36 14.41 -10.88
C GLU A 133 -4.22 13.99 -12.07
N ASP A 134 -4.17 14.76 -13.16
CA ASP A 134 -4.85 14.39 -14.41
C ASP A 134 -4.38 13.04 -14.95
N ILE A 135 -3.09 12.71 -14.82
CA ILE A 135 -2.56 11.40 -15.22
C ILE A 135 -3.23 10.26 -14.44
N THR A 136 -3.47 10.46 -13.14
CA THR A 136 -4.17 9.48 -12.28
C THR A 136 -5.60 9.27 -12.77
N LEU A 137 -6.33 10.37 -13.00
CA LEU A 137 -7.72 10.31 -13.47
C LEU A 137 -7.81 9.62 -14.85
N ASN A 138 -6.93 9.97 -15.78
CA ASN A 138 -6.84 9.35 -17.10
C ASN A 138 -6.55 7.83 -17.00
N GLY A 139 -5.61 7.43 -16.13
CA GLY A 139 -5.30 6.01 -15.89
C GLY A 139 -6.50 5.23 -15.35
N ILE A 140 -7.29 5.84 -14.46
CA ILE A 140 -8.51 5.23 -13.93
C ILE A 140 -9.61 5.13 -14.99
N GLU A 141 -9.77 6.15 -15.83
CA GLU A 141 -10.70 6.10 -16.97
C GLU A 141 -10.35 4.98 -17.96
N GLU A 142 -9.05 4.78 -18.25
CA GLU A 142 -8.60 3.66 -19.06
C GLU A 142 -8.90 2.30 -18.40
N ALA A 143 -8.76 2.20 -17.07
CA ALA A 143 -9.16 1.00 -16.34
C ALA A 143 -10.67 0.76 -16.41
N VAL A 144 -11.50 1.80 -16.37
CA VAL A 144 -12.97 1.69 -16.58
C VAL A 144 -13.27 1.22 -18.01
N LYS A 145 -12.57 1.73 -19.02
CA LYS A 145 -12.70 1.23 -20.40
C LYS A 145 -12.30 -0.24 -20.50
N ALA A 146 -11.18 -0.61 -19.86
CA ALA A 146 -10.72 -2.00 -19.82
C ALA A 146 -11.70 -2.93 -19.12
N TRP A 147 -12.37 -2.50 -18.06
CA TRP A 147 -13.45 -3.24 -17.38
C TRP A 147 -14.57 -3.68 -18.33
N HIS A 148 -14.96 -2.80 -19.26
CA HIS A 148 -16.03 -3.07 -20.22
C HIS A 148 -15.57 -3.79 -21.49
N ARG A 149 -14.30 -3.68 -21.88
CA ARG A 149 -13.80 -4.11 -23.18
C ARG A 149 -12.87 -5.32 -23.13
N THR A 150 -12.40 -5.70 -21.94
CA THR A 150 -11.43 -6.79 -21.76
C THR A 150 -11.92 -7.79 -20.71
N ASN A 151 -11.12 -8.80 -20.43
CA ASN A 151 -11.40 -9.78 -19.36
C ASN A 151 -10.86 -9.32 -17.98
N LEU A 152 -10.80 -8.00 -17.73
CA LEU A 152 -10.32 -7.46 -16.45
C LEU A 152 -11.19 -7.93 -15.28
N LYS A 153 -12.53 -7.89 -15.46
CA LYS A 153 -13.49 -8.35 -14.46
C LYS A 153 -13.23 -9.80 -14.05
N GLU A 154 -13.09 -10.70 -15.01
CA GLU A 154 -12.83 -12.12 -14.77
C GLU A 154 -11.48 -12.36 -14.11
N LYS A 155 -10.46 -11.58 -14.46
CA LYS A 155 -9.14 -11.65 -13.81
C LYS A 155 -9.21 -11.25 -12.34
N LEU A 156 -9.89 -10.17 -12.01
CA LEU A 156 -10.09 -9.70 -10.63
C LEU A 156 -10.98 -10.67 -9.83
N GLN A 157 -12.00 -11.26 -10.48
CA GLN A 157 -12.94 -12.18 -9.84
C GLN A 157 -12.25 -13.44 -9.29
N LYS A 158 -11.13 -13.86 -9.86
CA LYS A 158 -10.30 -14.96 -9.35
C LYS A 158 -9.80 -14.71 -7.91
N TYR A 159 -9.62 -13.45 -7.53
CA TYR A 159 -9.05 -13.05 -6.25
C TYR A 159 -10.12 -12.52 -5.28
N HIS A 160 -11.13 -11.83 -5.79
CA HIS A 160 -12.12 -11.12 -4.98
C HIS A 160 -13.49 -11.78 -4.96
N GLY A 161 -13.73 -12.78 -5.84
CA GLY A 161 -15.00 -13.47 -5.94
C GLY A 161 -16.15 -12.52 -6.26
N GLU A 162 -17.28 -12.67 -5.56
CA GLU A 162 -18.49 -11.86 -5.75
C GLU A 162 -18.29 -10.37 -5.39
N LYS A 163 -17.26 -10.02 -4.64
CA LYS A 163 -16.95 -8.64 -4.23
C LYS A 163 -16.34 -7.79 -5.35
N THR A 164 -15.93 -8.41 -6.43
CA THR A 164 -15.14 -7.79 -7.53
C THR A 164 -15.80 -6.54 -8.09
N GLU A 165 -17.08 -6.59 -8.38
CA GLU A 165 -17.79 -5.44 -8.95
C GLU A 165 -17.92 -4.29 -7.94
N ALA A 166 -18.22 -4.64 -6.69
CA ALA A 166 -18.33 -3.69 -5.60
C ALA A 166 -17.02 -2.93 -5.36
N LEU A 167 -15.88 -3.65 -5.27
CA LEU A 167 -14.58 -3.04 -5.04
C LEU A 167 -14.11 -2.18 -6.22
N PHE A 168 -14.30 -2.66 -7.47
CA PHE A 168 -13.90 -1.91 -8.65
C PHE A 168 -14.63 -0.56 -8.72
N TRP A 169 -15.95 -0.58 -8.56
CA TRP A 169 -16.73 0.65 -8.62
C TRP A 169 -16.56 1.53 -7.38
N ALA A 170 -16.30 0.97 -6.20
CA ALA A 170 -15.96 1.77 -5.04
C ALA A 170 -14.65 2.56 -5.26
N TRP A 171 -13.65 1.96 -5.89
CA TRP A 171 -12.42 2.64 -6.27
C TRP A 171 -12.64 3.67 -7.37
N ALA A 172 -13.12 3.24 -8.55
CA ALA A 172 -13.21 4.11 -9.72
C ALA A 172 -14.13 5.31 -9.48
N LYS A 173 -15.31 5.09 -8.85
CA LYS A 173 -16.27 6.18 -8.57
C LYS A 173 -15.75 7.15 -7.51
N THR A 174 -14.96 6.69 -6.54
CA THR A 174 -14.37 7.58 -5.53
C THR A 174 -13.33 8.48 -6.19
N TRP A 175 -12.34 7.92 -6.85
CA TRP A 175 -11.26 8.68 -7.47
C TRP A 175 -11.72 9.62 -8.60
N LEU A 176 -12.74 9.23 -9.38
CA LEU A 176 -13.29 10.06 -10.46
C LEU A 176 -14.38 11.04 -9.97
N SER A 177 -14.74 11.05 -8.69
CA SER A 177 -15.73 11.99 -8.16
C SER A 177 -15.16 13.41 -8.06
N ASP A 178 -16.02 14.41 -8.22
CA ASP A 178 -15.61 15.82 -8.07
C ASP A 178 -15.13 16.11 -6.65
N ASP A 179 -15.71 15.47 -5.64
CA ASP A 179 -15.29 15.63 -4.24
C ASP A 179 -13.86 15.15 -4.02
N PHE A 180 -13.44 14.05 -4.65
CA PHE A 180 -12.11 13.46 -4.46
C PHE A 180 -11.01 14.13 -5.28
N LYS A 181 -11.33 14.91 -6.30
CA LYS A 181 -10.34 15.64 -7.11
C LYS A 181 -9.48 16.59 -6.29
N SER A 182 -9.98 17.08 -5.17
CA SER A 182 -9.25 17.94 -4.23
C SER A 182 -8.50 17.16 -3.14
N TRP A 183 -8.53 15.81 -3.19
CA TRP A 183 -7.85 15.00 -2.20
C TRP A 183 -6.34 15.23 -2.24
N ASN A 184 -5.77 15.51 -1.07
CA ASN A 184 -4.38 15.86 -0.88
C ASN A 184 -3.97 15.53 0.54
N ILE A 185 -2.81 14.88 0.72
CA ILE A 185 -2.25 14.51 2.02
C ILE A 185 -0.87 15.12 2.28
N GLU A 186 -0.45 16.11 1.49
CA GLU A 186 0.85 16.79 1.68
C GLU A 186 0.99 17.37 3.09
N ASN A 187 -0.10 17.87 3.67
CA ASN A 187 -0.12 18.37 5.04
C ASN A 187 0.22 17.34 6.12
N PHE A 188 0.16 16.05 5.83
CA PHE A 188 0.58 14.97 6.74
C PHE A 188 2.08 14.68 6.66
N LEU A 189 2.71 14.89 5.51
CA LEU A 189 4.10 14.48 5.25
C LEU A 189 5.11 15.07 6.26
N PRO A 190 5.02 16.34 6.72
CA PRO A 190 5.93 16.87 7.75
C PRO A 190 5.85 16.15 9.11
N HIS A 191 4.82 15.35 9.34
CA HIS A 191 4.68 14.57 10.57
C HIS A 191 5.36 13.20 10.50
N ILE A 192 5.80 12.76 9.31
CA ILE A 192 6.55 11.51 9.12
C ILE A 192 7.99 11.72 9.57
N LYS A 193 8.38 11.04 10.64
CA LYS A 193 9.71 11.16 11.27
C LYS A 193 10.64 9.99 10.99
N CYS A 194 10.07 8.83 10.62
CA CYS A 194 10.85 7.66 10.26
C CYS A 194 11.43 7.80 8.85
N PRO A 195 12.49 7.05 8.52
CA PRO A 195 13.03 6.99 7.16
C PRO A 195 12.00 6.52 6.13
N VAL A 196 12.06 7.07 4.92
CA VAL A 196 11.17 6.75 3.79
C VAL A 196 11.98 6.39 2.54
N LEU A 197 11.65 5.28 1.90
CA LEU A 197 12.09 4.93 0.54
C LEU A 197 10.90 5.04 -0.40
N ALA A 198 10.90 6.04 -1.29
CA ALA A 198 9.86 6.24 -2.29
C ALA A 198 10.30 5.67 -3.64
N ILE A 199 9.62 4.64 -4.11
CA ILE A 199 9.88 3.93 -5.37
C ILE A 199 8.84 4.32 -6.41
N GLN A 200 9.28 4.66 -7.63
CA GLN A 200 8.41 5.00 -8.74
C GLN A 200 8.96 4.40 -10.04
N GLY A 201 8.09 3.91 -10.88
CA GLY A 201 8.43 3.59 -12.25
C GLY A 201 8.42 4.84 -13.13
N GLU A 202 9.44 5.05 -13.96
CA GLU A 202 9.53 6.19 -14.89
C GLU A 202 8.32 6.29 -15.84
N LYS A 203 7.68 5.15 -16.14
CA LYS A 203 6.52 5.05 -17.04
C LYS A 203 5.21 4.76 -16.28
N ASP A 204 5.14 5.20 -15.03
CA ASP A 204 3.92 5.04 -14.24
C ASP A 204 2.77 5.83 -14.89
N GLN A 205 1.71 5.12 -15.22
CA GLN A 205 0.53 5.68 -15.87
C GLN A 205 -0.51 6.26 -14.89
N TYR A 206 -0.24 6.20 -13.60
CA TYR A 206 -1.15 6.70 -12.56
C TYR A 206 -0.56 7.86 -11.75
N GLY A 207 0.76 8.05 -11.73
CA GLY A 207 1.40 9.11 -10.96
C GLY A 207 2.63 9.67 -11.65
N SER A 208 2.83 10.98 -11.58
CA SER A 208 4.04 11.65 -12.06
C SER A 208 5.16 11.64 -11.02
N ASP A 209 6.36 12.08 -11.42
CA ASP A 209 7.48 12.33 -10.50
C ASP A 209 7.10 13.35 -9.40
N GLY A 210 6.04 14.13 -9.59
CA GLY A 210 5.51 15.06 -8.59
C GLY A 210 5.14 14.38 -7.29
N GLN A 211 4.63 13.15 -7.34
CA GLN A 211 4.27 12.37 -6.15
C GLN A 211 5.53 12.05 -5.32
N VAL A 212 6.57 11.53 -5.96
CA VAL A 212 7.83 11.19 -5.27
C VAL A 212 8.54 12.44 -4.78
N ASN A 213 8.61 13.49 -5.60
CA ASN A 213 9.24 14.75 -5.23
C ASN A 213 8.57 15.39 -4.00
N GLY A 214 7.22 15.37 -3.94
CA GLY A 214 6.49 15.82 -2.76
C GLY A 214 6.85 15.01 -1.51
N ILE A 215 6.87 13.68 -1.60
CA ILE A 215 7.26 12.82 -0.49
C ILE A 215 8.68 13.16 0.00
N ILE A 216 9.67 13.21 -0.92
CA ILE A 216 11.07 13.46 -0.57
C ILE A 216 11.32 14.83 0.04
N ASN A 217 10.61 15.86 -0.43
CA ASN A 217 10.82 17.23 0.01
C ASN A 217 10.09 17.58 1.32
N GLU A 218 8.99 16.87 1.63
CA GLU A 218 8.06 17.28 2.69
C GLU A 218 8.17 16.42 3.96
N VAL A 219 8.65 15.16 3.88
CA VAL A 219 8.82 14.35 5.09
C VAL A 219 9.94 14.89 5.96
N SER A 220 9.76 14.84 7.28
CA SER A 220 10.78 15.31 8.26
C SER A 220 11.85 14.26 8.55
N GLY A 221 11.59 12.99 8.23
CA GLY A 221 12.57 11.92 8.33
C GLY A 221 13.53 11.91 7.13
N GLU A 222 14.56 11.06 7.19
CA GLU A 222 15.40 10.81 6.03
C GLU A 222 14.58 10.20 4.88
N ALA A 223 14.69 10.74 3.67
CA ALA A 223 13.94 10.27 2.53
C ALA A 223 14.85 10.01 1.32
N THR A 224 14.64 8.86 0.69
CA THR A 224 15.38 8.44 -0.50
C THR A 224 14.40 8.07 -1.61
N GLN A 225 14.70 8.53 -2.83
CA GLN A 225 13.92 8.15 -4.01
C GLN A 225 14.60 7.04 -4.81
N LEU A 226 13.80 6.20 -5.46
CA LEU A 226 14.23 5.23 -6.45
C LEU A 226 13.31 5.32 -7.67
N ILE A 227 13.77 5.99 -8.73
CA ILE A 227 13.07 6.03 -10.01
C ILE A 227 13.64 4.92 -10.89
N ILE A 228 12.78 3.99 -11.35
CA ILE A 228 13.21 2.83 -12.12
C ILE A 228 12.85 3.04 -13.60
N SER A 229 13.86 3.11 -14.44
CA SER A 229 13.69 3.40 -15.88
C SER A 229 12.91 2.30 -16.58
N SER A 230 12.01 2.70 -17.48
CA SER A 230 11.17 1.83 -18.32
C SER A 230 10.16 0.96 -17.56
N VAL A 231 9.93 1.21 -16.27
CA VAL A 231 9.00 0.50 -15.40
C VAL A 231 7.72 1.32 -15.23
N GLY A 232 6.57 0.64 -15.17
CA GLY A 232 5.25 1.23 -14.95
C GLY A 232 4.87 1.28 -13.47
N HIS A 233 3.55 1.16 -13.21
CA HIS A 233 2.96 1.36 -11.87
C HIS A 233 3.24 0.22 -10.87
N THR A 234 3.83 -0.90 -11.31
CA THR A 234 4.00 -2.08 -10.42
C THR A 234 5.47 -2.52 -10.35
N PRO A 235 6.38 -1.70 -9.75
CA PRO A 235 7.82 -1.97 -9.72
C PRO A 235 8.19 -3.34 -9.16
N HIS A 236 7.54 -3.82 -8.08
CA HIS A 236 7.82 -5.14 -7.49
C HIS A 236 7.52 -6.32 -8.42
N LYS A 237 6.77 -6.13 -9.50
CA LYS A 237 6.53 -7.15 -10.54
C LYS A 237 7.42 -6.94 -11.77
N GLU A 238 7.58 -5.70 -12.19
CA GLU A 238 8.24 -5.32 -13.44
C GLU A 238 9.77 -5.26 -13.32
N ALA A 239 10.28 -4.85 -12.13
CA ALA A 239 11.71 -4.73 -11.81
C ALA A 239 12.05 -5.36 -10.46
N ARG A 240 11.54 -6.56 -10.24
CA ARG A 240 11.53 -7.29 -8.96
C ARG A 240 12.88 -7.28 -8.23
N GLU A 241 13.97 -7.61 -8.92
CA GLU A 241 15.27 -7.75 -8.28
C GLU A 241 15.83 -6.40 -7.83
N ILE A 242 15.60 -5.33 -8.59
CA ILE A 242 15.97 -3.95 -8.22
C ILE A 242 15.22 -3.53 -6.95
N VAL A 243 13.91 -3.78 -6.92
CA VAL A 243 13.08 -3.45 -5.76
C VAL A 243 13.50 -4.25 -4.53
N LEU A 244 13.81 -5.55 -4.68
CA LEU A 244 14.30 -6.39 -3.59
C LEU A 244 15.64 -5.88 -3.05
N GLU A 245 16.59 -5.53 -3.91
CA GLU A 245 17.92 -5.03 -3.54
C GLU A 245 17.82 -3.74 -2.72
N HIS A 246 17.13 -2.72 -3.25
CA HIS A 246 16.99 -1.43 -2.60
C HIS A 246 16.17 -1.52 -1.30
N SER A 247 15.08 -2.30 -1.30
CA SER A 247 14.27 -2.54 -0.09
C SER A 247 15.07 -3.28 0.98
N THR A 248 15.89 -4.28 0.59
CA THR A 248 16.76 -5.02 1.52
C THR A 248 17.79 -4.09 2.13
N SER A 249 18.47 -3.26 1.33
CA SER A 249 19.44 -2.27 1.81
C SER A 249 18.79 -1.31 2.80
N PHE A 250 17.66 -0.72 2.43
CA PHE A 250 16.90 0.22 3.27
C PHE A 250 16.49 -0.41 4.62
N ILE A 251 15.89 -1.62 4.59
CA ILE A 251 15.45 -2.29 5.81
C ILE A 251 16.65 -2.63 6.71
N ASN A 252 17.79 -3.06 6.13
CA ASN A 252 18.98 -3.39 6.91
C ASN A 252 19.53 -2.17 7.65
N THR A 253 19.45 -0.95 7.12
CA THR A 253 19.84 0.26 7.87
C THR A 253 18.91 0.47 9.07
N LEU A 254 17.59 0.29 8.93
CA LEU A 254 16.62 0.45 10.02
C LEU A 254 16.82 -0.53 11.17
N ILE A 255 17.20 -1.79 10.87
CA ILE A 255 17.35 -2.82 11.90
C ILE A 255 18.73 -2.84 12.54
N ALA A 256 19.74 -2.23 11.92
CA ALA A 256 21.08 -2.10 12.51
C ALA A 256 21.10 -1.10 13.68
N ASP A 257 20.16 -0.15 13.72
CA ASP A 257 20.04 0.90 14.73
C ASP A 257 19.10 0.47 15.90
N CYS A 258 18.61 -0.78 15.91
CA CYS A 258 17.70 -1.35 16.93
C CYS A 258 18.42 -2.32 17.86
#